data_211bce1d58244c71f527bd762c61bc27
#
_entry.id   211bce1d58244c71f527bd762c61bc27
#
_cell.length_a   1.000
_cell.length_b   1.000
_cell.length_c   1.000
_cell.angle_alpha   90.00
_cell.angle_beta   90.00
_cell.angle_gamma   90.00
#
_symmetry.space_group_name_H-M   'P 1'
#
loop_
_entity.id
_entity.type
_entity.pdbx_description
1 polymer ?
#
loop_
_entity_poly.entity_id
_entity_poly.type
_entity_poly.pdbx_seq_one_letter_code
_entity_poly.pdbx_strand_id
1 'polypeptide(L)'
;MDKIAQALRAVMTEIQAMPEPQQPGAADRKEFALLLSGIATCRKAPGIPVHMGYESLYRCRDYKDAEELKAHLSRLYGIHDRESLEEACMKQYTAGREYEQFMTFWCGAPLFDLEELEEGGRRAFEERISLASMFHPYVQERGFYAWDINECIGLGRKAFACGMITEEEFFGIFGNQIAKAQVFYHSFKEYAISCICGAVYFVPENNEEDMLSFLEINANLVRHLLGEGGAWYRKAWYVPDEREWVQLLPHNGGCIVSKQIEEGRDIGYM
;
A
#
# COMPACT_ATOMS: atom_id res chain seq x y z
N MET A 1 13.69 -7.44 18.03
CA MET A 1 12.33 -7.96 17.79
C MET A 1 11.32 -7.56 18.87
N ASP A 2 11.61 -7.72 20.17
CA ASP A 2 10.68 -7.34 21.25
C ASP A 2 10.31 -5.85 21.26
N LYS A 3 11.28 -4.98 20.97
CA LYS A 3 11.04 -3.54 20.88
C LYS A 3 10.12 -3.17 19.72
N ILE A 4 10.29 -3.82 18.56
CA ILE A 4 9.42 -3.62 17.41
C ILE A 4 8.01 -4.08 17.74
N ALA A 5 7.84 -5.26 18.35
CA ALA A 5 6.55 -5.79 18.75
C ALA A 5 5.84 -4.85 19.75
N GLN A 6 6.57 -4.30 20.71
CA GLN A 6 6.04 -3.34 21.68
C GLN A 6 5.62 -2.04 21.02
N ALA A 7 6.49 -1.46 20.17
CA ALA A 7 6.22 -0.22 19.46
C ALA A 7 5.03 -0.38 18.50
N LEU A 8 5.01 -1.49 17.75
CA LEU A 8 3.90 -1.83 16.85
C LEU A 8 2.57 -1.91 17.60
N ARG A 9 2.54 -2.64 18.73
CA ARG A 9 1.34 -2.75 19.56
C ARG A 9 0.84 -1.38 20.04
N ALA A 10 1.74 -0.50 20.46
CA ALA A 10 1.39 0.84 20.89
C ALA A 10 0.76 1.65 19.75
N VAL A 11 1.39 1.65 18.58
CA VAL A 11 0.87 2.35 17.38
C VAL A 11 -0.48 1.78 16.95
N MET A 12 -0.63 0.46 16.90
CA MET A 12 -1.91 -0.15 16.50
C MET A 12 -3.05 0.16 17.48
N THR A 13 -2.76 0.12 18.78
CA THR A 13 -3.73 0.49 19.81
C THR A 13 -4.15 1.95 19.67
N GLU A 14 -3.21 2.85 19.42
CA GLU A 14 -3.48 4.26 19.19
C GLU A 14 -4.38 4.48 17.97
N ILE A 15 -4.03 3.88 16.82
CA ILE A 15 -4.82 4.01 15.58
C ILE A 15 -6.25 3.49 15.78
N GLN A 16 -6.40 2.34 16.43
CA GLN A 16 -7.71 1.77 16.72
C GLN A 16 -8.56 2.68 17.64
N ALA A 17 -7.92 3.38 18.58
CA ALA A 17 -8.56 4.30 19.50
C ALA A 17 -8.87 5.69 18.90
N MET A 18 -8.35 6.02 17.72
CA MET A 18 -8.63 7.30 17.07
C MET A 18 -10.12 7.48 16.81
N PRO A 19 -10.66 8.71 16.97
CA PRO A 19 -12.09 8.94 16.80
C PRO A 19 -12.55 8.69 15.37
N GLU A 20 -13.75 8.16 15.22
CA GLU A 20 -14.44 8.12 13.93
C GLU A 20 -15.23 9.41 13.72
N PRO A 21 -15.28 9.96 12.52
CA PRO A 21 -16.13 11.11 12.25
C PRO A 21 -17.60 10.73 12.37
N GLN A 22 -18.40 11.58 13.02
CA GLN A 22 -19.83 11.32 13.17
C GLN A 22 -20.57 11.39 11.83
N GLN A 23 -20.15 12.28 10.95
CA GLN A 23 -20.75 12.47 9.63
C GLN A 23 -19.64 12.75 8.59
N PRO A 24 -18.95 11.70 8.13
CA PRO A 24 -17.93 11.88 7.10
C PRO A 24 -18.56 12.28 5.77
N GLY A 25 -17.91 13.18 5.06
CA GLY A 25 -18.30 13.57 3.70
C GLY A 25 -18.15 12.39 2.73
N ALA A 26 -19.01 12.29 1.74
CA ALA A 26 -18.82 11.34 0.65
C ALA A 26 -17.61 11.74 -0.21
N ALA A 27 -16.85 10.76 -0.66
CA ALA A 27 -15.86 10.91 -1.71
C ALA A 27 -16.45 10.36 -3.02
N ASP A 28 -16.17 11.03 -4.14
CA ASP A 28 -16.41 10.41 -5.43
C ASP A 28 -15.34 9.34 -5.73
N ARG A 29 -15.54 8.59 -6.81
CA ARG A 29 -14.63 7.49 -7.18
C ARG A 29 -13.19 7.97 -7.44
N LYS A 30 -13.02 9.10 -8.13
CA LYS A 30 -11.69 9.66 -8.42
C LYS A 30 -11.01 10.15 -7.15
N GLU A 31 -11.74 10.89 -6.33
CA GLU A 31 -11.25 11.37 -5.04
C GLU A 31 -10.85 10.20 -4.14
N PHE A 32 -11.67 9.15 -4.06
CA PHE A 32 -11.34 7.98 -3.25
C PHE A 32 -10.08 7.27 -3.73
N ALA A 33 -9.89 7.12 -5.07
CA ALA A 33 -8.66 6.57 -5.63
C ALA A 33 -7.43 7.37 -5.18
N LEU A 34 -7.54 8.69 -5.14
CA LEU A 34 -6.45 9.56 -4.68
C LEU A 34 -6.19 9.43 -3.18
N LEU A 35 -7.24 9.29 -2.38
CA LEU A 35 -7.13 9.10 -0.93
C LEU A 35 -6.40 7.80 -0.56
N LEU A 36 -6.50 6.75 -1.36
CA LEU A 36 -5.77 5.50 -1.15
C LEU A 36 -4.25 5.68 -1.16
N SER A 37 -3.72 6.73 -1.78
CA SER A 37 -2.29 7.07 -1.75
C SER A 37 -1.93 8.10 -0.67
N GLY A 38 -2.74 8.27 0.36
CA GLY A 38 -2.57 9.32 1.36
C GLY A 38 -1.18 9.32 2.00
N ILE A 39 -0.68 8.16 2.42
CA ILE A 39 0.65 8.02 3.04
C ILE A 39 1.76 8.37 2.03
N ALA A 40 1.71 7.80 0.82
CA ALA A 40 2.69 8.06 -0.22
C ALA A 40 2.70 9.54 -0.64
N THR A 41 1.54 10.21 -0.63
CA THR A 41 1.40 11.64 -0.94
C THR A 41 2.01 12.53 0.14
N CYS A 42 1.97 12.11 1.40
CA CYS A 42 2.60 12.85 2.50
C CYS A 42 4.14 12.79 2.46
N ARG A 43 4.72 11.84 1.76
CA ARG A 43 6.18 11.69 1.71
C ARG A 43 6.80 12.76 0.82
N LYS A 44 7.89 13.34 1.30
CA LYS A 44 8.64 14.34 0.54
C LYS A 44 9.21 13.72 -0.75
N ALA A 45 8.93 14.36 -1.88
CA ALA A 45 9.54 14.06 -3.16
C ALA A 45 10.08 15.35 -3.80
N PRO A 46 11.14 15.27 -4.64
CA PRO A 46 11.66 16.43 -5.35
C PRO A 46 10.57 17.14 -6.13
N GLY A 47 10.55 18.47 -6.08
CA GLY A 47 9.60 19.28 -6.84
C GLY A 47 8.12 19.18 -6.46
N ILE A 48 7.81 18.34 -5.47
CA ILE A 48 6.44 18.15 -5.00
C ILE A 48 6.30 18.76 -3.61
N PRO A 49 5.38 19.72 -3.41
CA PRO A 49 5.09 20.27 -2.09
C PRO A 49 4.60 19.15 -1.16
N VAL A 50 5.14 19.11 0.06
CA VAL A 50 4.55 18.33 1.15
C VAL A 50 3.14 18.88 1.36
N HIS A 51 2.13 18.05 1.37
CA HIS A 51 0.70 18.43 1.42
C HIS A 51 0.08 18.88 0.09
N MET A 52 0.45 18.24 -1.00
CA MET A 52 -0.41 18.25 -2.18
C MET A 52 -1.80 17.78 -1.78
N GLY A 53 -2.81 18.50 -2.26
CA GLY A 53 -4.19 18.13 -1.95
C GLY A 53 -4.43 16.64 -2.17
N TYR A 54 -4.80 15.94 -1.12
CA TYR A 54 -5.07 14.49 -1.17
C TYR A 54 -6.21 14.15 -2.14
N GLU A 55 -7.03 15.14 -2.44
CA GLU A 55 -8.27 15.04 -3.20
C GLU A 55 -8.07 15.41 -4.68
N SER A 56 -6.87 15.78 -5.11
CA SER A 56 -6.58 16.20 -6.49
C SER A 56 -5.20 15.75 -6.97
N LEU A 57 -5.07 15.64 -8.29
CA LEU A 57 -3.76 15.50 -8.93
C LEU A 57 -3.07 16.85 -9.01
N TYR A 58 -1.75 16.83 -8.93
CA TYR A 58 -0.91 18.03 -8.93
C TYR A 58 0.16 17.95 -10.01
N ARG A 59 0.43 19.05 -10.68
CA ARG A 59 1.54 19.21 -11.61
C ARG A 59 2.70 19.96 -10.93
N CYS A 60 3.92 19.58 -11.24
CA CYS A 60 5.09 20.35 -10.87
C CYS A 60 4.94 21.80 -11.36
N ARG A 61 5.40 22.76 -10.55
CA ARG A 61 5.23 24.18 -10.85
C ARG A 61 6.08 24.66 -12.01
N ASP A 62 7.26 24.08 -12.12
CA ASP A 62 8.20 24.46 -13.17
C ASP A 62 8.88 23.23 -13.81
N TYR A 63 9.60 23.50 -14.87
CA TYR A 63 10.29 22.46 -15.63
C TYR A 63 11.41 21.78 -14.84
N LYS A 64 12.13 22.53 -14.00
CA LYS A 64 13.23 22.00 -13.21
C LYS A 64 12.72 20.96 -12.21
N ASP A 65 11.65 21.29 -11.49
CA ASP A 65 11.00 20.37 -10.55
C ASP A 65 10.52 19.11 -11.26
N ALA A 66 9.96 19.25 -12.47
CA ALA A 66 9.51 18.10 -13.25
C ALA A 66 10.67 17.18 -13.67
N GLU A 67 11.79 17.76 -14.12
CA GLU A 67 12.97 16.97 -14.49
C GLU A 67 13.66 16.31 -13.30
N GLU A 68 13.72 16.98 -12.14
CA GLU A 68 14.24 16.38 -10.91
C GLU A 68 13.37 15.18 -10.47
N LEU A 69 12.05 15.31 -10.60
CA LEU A 69 11.13 14.22 -10.26
C LEU A 69 11.23 13.05 -11.25
N LYS A 70 11.38 13.31 -12.57
CA LYS A 70 11.65 12.28 -13.58
C LYS A 70 12.94 11.52 -13.27
N ALA A 71 14.01 12.25 -12.96
CA ALA A 71 15.29 11.64 -12.60
C ALA A 71 15.17 10.79 -11.32
N HIS A 72 14.38 11.23 -10.34
CA HIS A 72 14.09 10.48 -9.12
C HIS A 72 13.34 9.17 -9.43
N LEU A 73 12.28 9.23 -10.23
CA LEU A 73 11.50 8.05 -10.63
C LEU A 73 12.34 7.06 -11.43
N SER A 74 13.13 7.56 -12.38
CA SER A 74 14.05 6.73 -13.17
C SER A 74 15.09 6.01 -12.30
N ARG A 75 15.75 6.75 -11.42
CA ARG A 75 16.86 6.21 -10.61
C ARG A 75 16.41 5.20 -9.58
N LEU A 76 15.27 5.43 -8.89
CA LEU A 76 14.83 4.59 -7.79
C LEU A 76 13.89 3.46 -8.22
N TYR A 77 13.12 3.67 -9.27
CA TYR A 77 12.05 2.75 -9.66
C TYR A 77 12.14 2.25 -11.10
N GLY A 78 13.11 2.76 -11.88
CA GLY A 78 13.25 2.44 -13.31
C GLY A 78 12.09 2.99 -14.17
N ILE A 79 11.36 3.99 -13.66
CA ILE A 79 10.19 4.56 -14.35
C ILE A 79 10.64 5.72 -15.25
N HIS A 80 10.44 5.57 -16.55
CA HIS A 80 10.81 6.56 -17.57
C HIS A 80 9.62 7.06 -18.37
N ASP A 81 8.56 6.27 -18.44
CA ASP A 81 7.36 6.49 -19.22
C ASP A 81 6.17 5.73 -18.62
N ARG A 82 5.05 5.71 -19.33
CA ARG A 82 3.84 5.00 -18.94
C ARG A 82 4.08 3.49 -18.83
N GLU A 83 4.74 2.88 -19.79
CA GLU A 83 4.93 1.42 -19.85
C GLU A 83 5.77 0.94 -18.67
N SER A 84 6.90 1.61 -18.41
CA SER A 84 7.75 1.30 -17.24
C SER A 84 7.05 1.59 -15.90
N LEU A 85 6.13 2.55 -15.83
CA LEU A 85 5.28 2.76 -14.66
C LEU A 85 4.33 1.58 -14.42
N GLU A 86 3.63 1.14 -15.46
CA GLU A 86 2.73 -0.01 -15.41
C GLU A 86 3.51 -1.27 -15.00
N GLU A 87 4.68 -1.49 -15.56
CA GLU A 87 5.56 -2.62 -15.22
C GLU A 87 6.04 -2.54 -13.76
N ALA A 88 6.46 -1.38 -13.27
CA ALA A 88 6.88 -1.20 -11.88
C ALA A 88 5.72 -1.46 -10.91
N CYS A 89 4.53 -0.97 -11.20
CA CYS A 89 3.34 -1.24 -10.41
C CYS A 89 2.95 -2.72 -10.46
N MET A 90 3.00 -3.34 -11.63
CA MET A 90 2.75 -4.78 -11.78
C MET A 90 3.70 -5.62 -10.92
N LYS A 91 4.99 -5.33 -10.97
CA LYS A 91 6.00 -6.01 -10.14
C LYS A 91 5.71 -5.86 -8.65
N GLN A 92 5.23 -4.72 -8.23
CA GLN A 92 4.88 -4.47 -6.85
C GLN A 92 3.60 -5.19 -6.42
N TYR A 93 2.60 -5.29 -7.31
CA TYR A 93 1.31 -5.96 -7.03
C TYR A 93 1.32 -7.46 -7.13
N THR A 94 2.06 -7.99 -8.08
CA THR A 94 2.26 -9.44 -8.16
C THR A 94 3.23 -9.90 -7.11
N ALA A 95 3.66 -8.93 -6.33
CA ALA A 95 4.53 -9.00 -5.18
C ALA A 95 5.79 -9.74 -5.46
N GLY A 96 6.00 -9.99 -6.59
CA GLY A 96 7.13 -10.81 -6.86
C GLY A 96 7.27 -11.89 -5.80
N ARG A 97 8.43 -12.40 -5.75
CA ARG A 97 8.84 -13.47 -4.85
C ARG A 97 8.63 -13.20 -3.35
N GLU A 98 8.68 -11.94 -2.91
CA GLU A 98 8.58 -11.61 -1.48
C GLU A 98 7.15 -11.68 -0.95
N TYR A 99 6.17 -11.30 -1.74
CA TYR A 99 4.77 -11.39 -1.34
C TYR A 99 4.29 -12.85 -1.36
N GLU A 100 4.66 -13.61 -2.39
CA GLU A 100 4.43 -15.05 -2.43
C GLU A 100 5.09 -15.74 -1.22
N GLN A 101 6.30 -15.34 -0.86
CA GLN A 101 6.97 -15.81 0.34
C GLN A 101 6.20 -15.44 1.61
N PHE A 102 5.77 -14.20 1.75
CA PHE A 102 4.97 -13.78 2.91
C PHE A 102 3.70 -14.59 3.05
N MET A 103 2.96 -14.78 1.96
CA MET A 103 1.74 -15.58 1.97
C MET A 103 2.03 -17.06 2.25
N THR A 104 3.16 -17.56 1.82
CA THR A 104 3.63 -18.92 2.13
C THR A 104 3.94 -19.09 3.60
N PHE A 105 4.60 -18.12 4.24
CA PHE A 105 4.82 -18.11 5.69
C PHE A 105 3.52 -18.07 6.46
N TRP A 106 2.56 -17.37 5.94
CA TRP A 106 1.24 -17.20 6.49
C TRP A 106 0.42 -18.47 6.46
N CYS A 107 0.50 -19.22 5.37
CA CYS A 107 -0.16 -20.52 5.21
C CYS A 107 0.62 -21.68 5.85
N GLY A 108 1.80 -21.42 6.41
CA GLY A 108 2.62 -22.42 7.07
C GLY A 108 3.34 -23.40 6.15
N ALA A 109 3.36 -23.13 4.85
CA ALA A 109 4.00 -24.00 3.86
C ALA A 109 5.04 -23.24 3.04
N PRO A 110 6.35 -23.43 3.28
CA PRO A 110 7.38 -22.81 2.46
C PRO A 110 7.34 -23.34 1.02
N LEU A 111 7.57 -22.45 0.03
CA LEU A 111 7.61 -22.79 -1.40
C LEU A 111 8.89 -23.53 -1.80
N PHE A 112 9.82 -23.74 -0.87
CA PHE A 112 11.11 -24.36 -1.11
C PHE A 112 11.53 -25.19 0.10
N ASP A 113 12.44 -26.13 -0.12
CA ASP A 113 13.01 -26.92 0.95
C ASP A 113 13.97 -26.07 1.80
N LEU A 114 13.64 -25.94 3.08
CA LEU A 114 14.47 -25.21 4.03
C LEU A 114 15.83 -25.86 4.26
N GLU A 115 15.94 -27.19 4.04
CA GLU A 115 17.17 -27.94 4.19
C GLU A 115 18.17 -27.63 3.06
N GLU A 116 17.68 -27.19 1.89
CA GLU A 116 18.50 -26.76 0.76
C GLU A 116 19.08 -25.35 0.90
N LEU A 117 18.61 -24.56 1.89
CA LEU A 117 19.13 -23.22 2.13
C LEU A 117 20.47 -23.26 2.87
N GLU A 118 21.39 -22.43 2.40
CA GLU A 118 22.58 -22.07 3.18
C GLU A 118 22.19 -21.42 4.52
N GLU A 119 23.07 -21.51 5.53
CA GLU A 119 22.80 -20.99 6.88
C GLU A 119 22.30 -19.54 6.90
N GLY A 120 22.91 -18.67 6.09
CA GLY A 120 22.49 -17.27 5.95
C GLY A 120 21.08 -17.11 5.38
N GLY A 121 20.72 -17.92 4.38
CA GLY A 121 19.38 -17.94 3.79
C GLY A 121 18.33 -18.45 4.78
N ARG A 122 18.65 -19.50 5.51
CA ARG A 122 17.77 -20.07 6.55
C ARG A 122 17.49 -19.04 7.65
N ARG A 123 18.51 -18.38 8.14
CA ARG A 123 18.38 -17.35 9.18
C ARG A 123 17.51 -16.17 8.71
N ALA A 124 17.75 -15.67 7.50
CA ALA A 124 16.94 -14.60 6.92
C ALA A 124 15.46 -15.03 6.77
N PHE A 125 15.23 -16.29 6.42
CA PHE A 125 13.89 -16.84 6.34
C PHE A 125 13.20 -16.94 7.71
N GLU A 126 13.89 -17.42 8.75
CA GLU A 126 13.37 -17.48 10.11
C GLU A 126 13.03 -16.10 10.67
N GLU A 127 13.85 -15.09 10.36
CA GLU A 127 13.57 -13.70 10.70
C GLU A 127 12.31 -13.18 10.00
N ARG A 128 12.11 -13.50 8.73
CA ARG A 128 10.90 -13.13 7.98
C ARG A 128 9.64 -13.83 8.51
N ILE A 129 9.71 -15.10 8.87
CA ILE A 129 8.61 -15.81 9.55
C ILE A 129 8.25 -15.12 10.88
N SER A 130 9.26 -14.76 11.66
CA SER A 130 9.06 -14.10 12.94
C SER A 130 8.36 -12.75 12.77
N LEU A 131 8.78 -11.96 11.77
CA LEU A 131 8.12 -10.70 11.40
C LEU A 131 6.68 -10.91 10.91
N ALA A 132 6.46 -11.85 9.99
CA ALA A 132 5.14 -12.17 9.49
C ALA A 132 4.19 -12.56 10.63
N SER A 133 4.66 -13.38 11.56
CA SER A 133 3.90 -13.79 12.74
C SER A 133 3.57 -12.61 13.66
N MET A 134 4.46 -11.62 13.76
CA MET A 134 4.22 -10.40 14.55
C MET A 134 3.12 -9.52 13.94
N PHE A 135 3.05 -9.43 12.60
CA PHE A 135 2.06 -8.60 11.93
C PHE A 135 0.69 -9.28 11.78
N HIS A 136 0.64 -10.62 11.79
CA HIS A 136 -0.58 -11.39 11.58
C HIS A 136 -1.79 -10.94 12.39
N PRO A 137 -1.70 -10.69 13.69
CA PRO A 137 -2.87 -10.28 14.48
C PRO A 137 -3.54 -8.99 13.97
N TYR A 138 -2.82 -8.18 13.21
CA TYR A 138 -3.28 -6.87 12.72
C TYR A 138 -3.77 -6.90 11.29
N VAL A 139 -3.12 -7.67 10.42
CA VAL A 139 -3.44 -7.68 8.98
C VAL A 139 -4.20 -8.93 8.54
N GLN A 140 -4.15 -10.01 9.30
CA GLN A 140 -4.84 -11.28 9.00
C GLN A 140 -4.58 -11.74 7.56
N GLU A 141 -5.56 -12.33 6.89
CA GLU A 141 -5.46 -12.75 5.49
C GLU A 141 -5.34 -11.60 4.48
N ARG A 142 -5.55 -10.36 4.92
CA ARG A 142 -5.44 -9.17 4.05
C ARG A 142 -4.00 -8.83 3.68
N GLY A 143 -3.03 -9.31 4.48
CA GLY A 143 -1.62 -9.03 4.23
C GLY A 143 -1.31 -7.53 4.11
N PHE A 144 -0.45 -7.18 3.15
CA PHE A 144 0.06 -5.82 2.95
C PHE A 144 -0.48 -5.14 1.68
N TYR A 145 -1.62 -5.56 1.15
CA TYR A 145 -2.21 -4.99 -0.07
C TYR A 145 -2.41 -3.48 -0.01
N ALA A 146 -2.75 -2.94 1.17
CA ALA A 146 -2.87 -1.49 1.33
C ALA A 146 -1.55 -0.76 1.09
N TRP A 147 -0.42 -1.36 1.50
CA TRP A 147 0.90 -0.81 1.22
C TRP A 147 1.17 -0.75 -0.29
N ASP A 148 0.94 -1.84 -1.00
CA ASP A 148 1.15 -1.91 -2.45
C ASP A 148 0.26 -0.91 -3.19
N ILE A 149 -1.03 -0.86 -2.86
CA ILE A 149 -1.98 0.09 -3.45
C ILE A 149 -1.53 1.53 -3.21
N ASN A 150 -1.15 1.87 -1.96
CA ASN A 150 -0.70 3.20 -1.60
C ASN A 150 0.56 3.61 -2.37
N GLU A 151 1.56 2.73 -2.45
CA GLU A 151 2.81 3.02 -3.15
C GLU A 151 2.61 3.17 -4.65
N CYS A 152 1.87 2.26 -5.28
CA CYS A 152 1.64 2.31 -6.73
C CYS A 152 0.86 3.56 -7.15
N ILE A 153 -0.22 3.90 -6.44
CA ILE A 153 -0.95 5.14 -6.72
C ILE A 153 -0.05 6.35 -6.46
N GLY A 154 0.79 6.29 -5.42
CA GLY A 154 1.80 7.32 -5.13
C GLY A 154 2.81 7.52 -6.27
N LEU A 155 3.30 6.43 -6.89
CA LEU A 155 4.16 6.48 -8.08
C LEU A 155 3.42 7.09 -9.27
N GLY A 156 2.16 6.68 -9.50
CA GLY A 156 1.33 7.27 -10.55
C GLY A 156 1.11 8.77 -10.38
N ARG A 157 0.86 9.24 -9.16
CA ARG A 157 0.75 10.69 -8.87
C ARG A 157 2.03 11.44 -9.18
N LYS A 158 3.19 10.86 -8.88
CA LYS A 158 4.49 11.46 -9.23
C LYS A 158 4.70 11.48 -10.74
N ALA A 159 4.39 10.38 -11.44
CA ALA A 159 4.45 10.31 -12.90
C ALA A 159 3.53 11.33 -13.58
N PHE A 160 2.30 11.50 -13.06
CA PHE A 160 1.42 12.58 -13.48
C PHE A 160 2.04 13.94 -13.20
N ALA A 161 2.55 14.19 -12.00
CA ALA A 161 3.08 15.49 -11.60
C ALA A 161 4.21 15.98 -12.53
N CYS A 162 5.08 15.11 -12.99
CA CYS A 162 6.16 15.44 -13.93
C CYS A 162 5.78 15.31 -15.41
N GLY A 163 4.53 15.00 -15.74
CA GLY A 163 4.03 14.99 -17.11
C GLY A 163 4.32 13.72 -17.90
N MET A 164 4.68 12.61 -17.25
CA MET A 164 4.86 11.30 -17.91
C MET A 164 3.54 10.69 -18.39
N ILE A 165 2.46 10.94 -17.65
CA ILE A 165 1.12 10.44 -17.96
C ILE A 165 0.08 11.56 -17.87
N THR A 166 -1.04 11.37 -18.55
CA THR A 166 -2.22 12.24 -18.47
C THR A 166 -3.11 11.86 -17.28
N GLU A 167 -4.11 12.68 -16.96
CA GLU A 167 -5.11 12.36 -15.95
C GLU A 167 -5.97 11.14 -16.33
N GLU A 168 -6.33 11.03 -17.61
CA GLU A 168 -7.10 9.91 -18.14
C GLU A 168 -6.32 8.60 -18.00
N GLU A 169 -5.04 8.60 -18.37
CA GLU A 169 -4.14 7.45 -18.19
C GLU A 169 -3.98 7.09 -16.72
N PHE A 170 -3.83 8.08 -15.83
CA PHE A 170 -3.74 7.83 -14.39
C PHE A 170 -4.97 7.06 -13.88
N PHE A 171 -6.18 7.55 -14.16
CA PHE A 171 -7.38 6.87 -13.71
C PHE A 171 -7.66 5.58 -14.44
N GLY A 172 -7.19 5.42 -15.69
CA GLY A 172 -7.21 4.15 -16.42
C GLY A 172 -6.36 3.07 -15.76
N ILE A 173 -5.15 3.43 -15.34
CA ILE A 173 -4.21 2.50 -14.67
C ILE A 173 -4.69 2.17 -13.24
N PHE A 174 -5.08 3.18 -12.46
CA PHE A 174 -5.30 3.02 -11.01
C PHE A 174 -6.76 2.92 -10.60
N GLY A 175 -7.72 3.10 -11.50
CA GLY A 175 -9.15 3.05 -11.18
C GLY A 175 -9.62 1.71 -10.57
N ASN A 176 -8.99 0.60 -10.95
CA ASN A 176 -9.31 -0.72 -10.41
C ASN A 176 -8.82 -0.94 -8.97
N GLN A 177 -7.93 -0.08 -8.46
CA GLN A 177 -7.44 -0.20 -7.09
C GLN A 177 -8.51 0.10 -6.04
N ILE A 178 -9.52 0.88 -6.42
CA ILE A 178 -10.70 1.13 -5.58
C ILE A 178 -11.38 -0.19 -5.22
N ALA A 179 -11.71 -0.98 -6.23
CA ALA A 179 -12.37 -2.25 -6.03
C ALA A 179 -11.55 -3.19 -5.14
N LYS A 180 -10.24 -3.29 -5.40
CA LYS A 180 -9.33 -4.09 -4.57
C LYS A 180 -9.31 -3.60 -3.11
N ALA A 181 -9.15 -2.28 -2.90
CA ALA A 181 -9.15 -1.73 -1.56
C ALA A 181 -10.42 -2.04 -0.80
N GLN A 182 -11.58 -1.99 -1.47
CA GLN A 182 -12.87 -2.23 -0.83
C GLN A 182 -13.20 -3.69 -0.60
N VAL A 183 -12.60 -4.60 -1.37
CA VAL A 183 -12.68 -6.04 -1.09
C VAL A 183 -11.91 -6.40 0.17
N PHE A 184 -10.74 -5.77 0.39
CA PHE A 184 -9.86 -6.14 1.49
C PHE A 184 -10.07 -5.34 2.77
N TYR A 185 -10.57 -4.10 2.68
CA TYR A 185 -10.66 -3.17 3.81
C TYR A 185 -12.05 -2.54 3.91
N HIS A 186 -12.46 -2.24 5.14
CA HIS A 186 -13.78 -1.65 5.43
C HIS A 186 -13.67 -0.24 6.05
N SER A 187 -12.46 0.23 6.29
CA SER A 187 -12.21 1.57 6.82
C SER A 187 -10.80 2.05 6.49
N PHE A 188 -10.61 3.38 6.57
CA PHE A 188 -9.26 3.95 6.47
C PHE A 188 -8.34 3.51 7.62
N LYS A 189 -8.87 3.11 8.78
CA LYS A 189 -8.06 2.55 9.88
C LYS A 189 -7.50 1.18 9.52
N GLU A 190 -8.33 0.28 9.01
CA GLU A 190 -7.86 -1.04 8.56
C GLU A 190 -6.81 -0.91 7.44
N TYR A 191 -7.10 -0.01 6.49
CA TYR A 191 -6.17 0.31 5.40
C TYR A 191 -4.83 0.85 5.92
N ALA A 192 -4.87 1.80 6.88
CA ALA A 192 -3.69 2.39 7.50
C ALA A 192 -2.83 1.35 8.24
N ILE A 193 -3.47 0.47 9.00
CA ILE A 193 -2.78 -0.60 9.72
C ILE A 193 -2.01 -1.50 8.76
N SER A 194 -2.64 -1.94 7.67
CA SER A 194 -1.97 -2.74 6.65
C SER A 194 -0.83 -1.97 5.96
N CYS A 195 -1.01 -0.69 5.66
CA CYS A 195 0.07 0.15 5.12
C CYS A 195 1.27 0.23 6.06
N ILE A 196 1.06 0.44 7.37
CA ILE A 196 2.14 0.52 8.35
C ILE A 196 2.86 -0.81 8.47
N CYS A 197 2.13 -1.91 8.56
CA CYS A 197 2.73 -3.24 8.63
C CYS A 197 3.58 -3.54 7.39
N GLY A 198 3.08 -3.23 6.19
CA GLY A 198 3.85 -3.37 4.95
C GLY A 198 5.09 -2.49 4.92
N ALA A 199 4.97 -1.22 5.33
CA ALA A 199 6.11 -0.31 5.39
C ALA A 199 7.26 -0.84 6.25
N VAL A 200 6.94 -1.48 7.38
CA VAL A 200 7.95 -2.03 8.31
C VAL A 200 8.47 -3.37 7.81
N TYR A 201 7.60 -4.23 7.26
CA TYR A 201 7.99 -5.55 6.75
C TYR A 201 8.99 -5.46 5.59
N PHE A 202 8.82 -4.49 4.70
CA PHE A 202 9.68 -4.33 3.51
C PHE A 202 10.95 -3.47 3.77
N VAL A 203 11.27 -3.17 5.04
CA VAL A 203 12.56 -2.53 5.35
C VAL A 203 13.71 -3.46 4.96
N PRO A 204 14.69 -2.98 4.15
CA PRO A 204 15.84 -3.77 3.78
C PRO A 204 16.63 -4.26 5.00
N GLU A 205 17.19 -5.47 4.89
CA GLU A 205 18.10 -6.05 5.89
C GLU A 205 17.54 -6.25 7.31
N ASN A 206 16.24 -6.07 7.53
CA ASN A 206 15.56 -6.24 8.83
C ASN A 206 16.27 -5.53 10.00
N ASN A 207 16.84 -4.36 9.74
CA ASN A 207 17.51 -3.55 10.76
C ASN A 207 16.46 -3.02 11.75
N GLU A 208 16.60 -3.35 13.03
CA GLU A 208 15.65 -2.95 14.09
C GLU A 208 15.50 -1.43 14.19
N GLU A 209 16.58 -0.66 14.04
CA GLU A 209 16.54 0.80 14.11
C GLU A 209 15.78 1.40 12.92
N ASP A 210 16.04 0.91 11.72
CA ASP A 210 15.33 1.33 10.52
C ASP A 210 13.86 0.95 10.58
N MET A 211 13.53 -0.25 11.04
CA MET A 211 12.15 -0.69 11.22
C MET A 211 11.38 0.19 12.21
N LEU A 212 11.99 0.56 13.34
CA LEU A 212 11.40 1.48 14.31
C LEU A 212 11.22 2.88 13.73
N SER A 213 12.20 3.35 12.97
CA SER A 213 12.13 4.63 12.27
C SER A 213 11.01 4.65 11.23
N PHE A 214 10.89 3.62 10.41
CA PHE A 214 9.81 3.49 9.41
C PHE A 214 8.44 3.37 10.07
N LEU A 215 8.35 2.63 11.18
CA LEU A 215 7.12 2.53 11.96
C LEU A 215 6.67 3.92 12.44
N GLU A 216 7.57 4.69 13.06
CA GLU A 216 7.23 6.01 13.60
C GLU A 216 6.89 7.02 12.50
N ILE A 217 7.64 7.03 11.39
CA ILE A 217 7.36 7.90 10.25
C ILE A 217 5.95 7.62 9.70
N ASN A 218 5.62 6.36 9.42
CA ASN A 218 4.32 6.02 8.85
C ASN A 218 3.19 6.22 9.87
N ALA A 219 3.42 5.95 11.16
CA ALA A 219 2.46 6.25 12.21
C ALA A 219 2.13 7.75 12.28
N ASN A 220 3.13 8.61 12.18
CA ASN A 220 2.92 10.06 12.16
C ASN A 220 2.11 10.53 10.95
N LEU A 221 2.36 9.94 9.78
CA LEU A 221 1.57 10.23 8.58
C LEU A 221 0.11 9.79 8.75
N VAL A 222 -0.11 8.62 9.32
CA VAL A 222 -1.46 8.10 9.62
C VAL A 222 -2.17 8.95 10.66
N ARG A 223 -1.50 9.39 11.73
CA ARG A 223 -2.06 10.35 12.71
C ARG A 223 -2.54 11.62 12.04
N HIS A 224 -1.76 12.14 11.09
CA HIS A 224 -2.14 13.32 10.33
C HIS A 224 -3.36 13.08 9.43
N LEU A 225 -3.43 11.93 8.76
CA LEU A 225 -4.53 11.59 7.85
C LEU A 225 -5.84 11.27 8.57
N LEU A 226 -5.77 10.51 9.67
CA LEU A 226 -6.92 10.08 10.49
C LEU A 226 -7.30 11.09 11.58
N GLY A 227 -6.42 12.03 11.90
CA GLY A 227 -6.70 13.06 12.92
C GLY A 227 -7.78 14.04 12.48
N GLU A 228 -8.32 14.80 13.43
CA GLU A 228 -9.36 15.80 13.18
C GLU A 228 -8.91 16.79 12.07
N GLY A 229 -9.74 16.93 11.04
CA GLY A 229 -9.41 17.73 9.85
C GLY A 229 -8.52 17.02 8.81
N GLY A 230 -8.02 15.82 9.09
CA GLY A 230 -7.26 15.01 8.14
C GLY A 230 -8.10 14.52 6.96
N ALA A 231 -7.44 14.18 5.86
CA ALA A 231 -8.14 13.77 4.63
C ALA A 231 -8.96 12.50 4.82
N TRP A 232 -8.43 11.52 5.54
CA TRP A 232 -9.13 10.26 5.83
C TRP A 232 -10.18 10.42 6.93
N TYR A 233 -10.00 11.36 7.85
CA TYR A 233 -11.00 11.66 8.87
C TYR A 233 -12.26 12.30 8.27
N ARG A 234 -12.10 13.19 7.29
CA ARG A 234 -13.22 13.94 6.69
C ARG A 234 -14.07 13.13 5.72
N LYS A 235 -13.60 12.00 5.25
CA LYS A 235 -14.24 11.22 4.17
C LYS A 235 -14.67 9.84 4.64
N ALA A 236 -15.85 9.44 4.21
CA ALA A 236 -16.33 8.08 4.39
C ALA A 236 -15.48 7.11 3.56
N TRP A 237 -15.37 5.87 4.06
CA TRP A 237 -14.88 4.78 3.23
C TRP A 237 -15.87 4.57 2.10
N TYR A 238 -15.41 4.69 0.86
CA TYR A 238 -16.26 4.63 -0.32
C TYR A 238 -16.98 3.28 -0.40
N VAL A 239 -18.28 3.31 -0.73
CA VAL A 239 -19.07 2.11 -0.97
C VAL A 239 -19.62 2.21 -2.40
N PRO A 240 -19.15 1.37 -3.33
CA PRO A 240 -19.65 1.40 -4.70
C PRO A 240 -21.12 0.97 -4.77
N ASP A 241 -21.79 1.29 -5.87
CA ASP A 241 -23.10 0.75 -6.19
C ASP A 241 -23.05 -0.79 -6.22
N GLU A 242 -24.07 -1.45 -5.65
CA GLU A 242 -24.15 -2.92 -5.57
C GLU A 242 -23.92 -3.61 -6.92
N ARG A 243 -24.27 -2.95 -8.03
CA ARG A 243 -24.04 -3.46 -9.39
C ARG A 243 -22.55 -3.53 -9.77
N GLU A 244 -21.70 -2.68 -9.22
CA GLU A 244 -20.24 -2.74 -9.43
C GLU A 244 -19.63 -3.92 -8.67
N TRP A 245 -20.18 -4.26 -7.50
CA TRP A 245 -19.69 -5.38 -6.70
C TRP A 245 -19.97 -6.74 -7.34
N VAL A 246 -21.14 -6.92 -7.93
CA VAL A 246 -21.53 -8.18 -8.57
C VAL A 246 -20.61 -8.56 -9.72
N GLN A 247 -19.98 -7.59 -10.37
CA GLN A 247 -19.02 -7.82 -11.45
C GLN A 247 -17.61 -8.20 -10.98
N LEU A 248 -17.29 -7.92 -9.70
CA LEU A 248 -15.94 -8.02 -9.16
C LEU A 248 -15.75 -9.22 -8.21
N LEU A 249 -16.85 -9.78 -7.69
CA LEU A 249 -16.79 -10.93 -6.79
C LEU A 249 -16.94 -12.23 -7.60
N PRO A 250 -16.02 -13.18 -7.45
CA PRO A 250 -16.25 -14.53 -7.97
C PRO A 250 -17.48 -15.13 -7.27
N HIS A 251 -18.35 -15.77 -8.04
CA HIS A 251 -19.67 -16.27 -7.63
C HIS A 251 -19.70 -17.32 -6.51
N ASN A 252 -18.57 -17.70 -5.95
CA ASN A 252 -18.47 -18.78 -4.98
C ASN A 252 -17.85 -18.29 -3.66
N GLY A 253 -18.63 -17.79 -2.74
CA GLY A 253 -18.33 -17.36 -1.35
C GLY A 253 -17.27 -18.08 -0.52
N GLY A 254 -16.12 -18.40 -1.10
CA GLY A 254 -14.92 -18.85 -0.41
C GLY A 254 -14.04 -17.66 -0.02
N CYS A 255 -13.17 -17.84 0.95
CA CYS A 255 -12.20 -16.83 1.36
C CYS A 255 -11.51 -16.24 0.13
N ILE A 256 -11.82 -14.97 -0.15
CA ILE A 256 -11.40 -14.28 -1.39
C ILE A 256 -9.87 -14.28 -1.49
N VAL A 257 -9.19 -14.21 -0.35
CA VAL A 257 -7.73 -14.13 -0.30
C VAL A 257 -7.07 -15.47 -0.67
N SER A 258 -7.52 -16.59 -0.13
CA SER A 258 -6.96 -17.91 -0.46
C SER A 258 -7.22 -18.29 -1.92
N LYS A 259 -8.41 -17.99 -2.45
CA LYS A 259 -8.70 -18.24 -3.89
C LYS A 259 -7.94 -17.27 -4.80
N GLN A 260 -7.77 -16.01 -4.42
CA GLN A 260 -7.01 -15.06 -5.22
C GLN A 260 -5.52 -15.37 -5.23
N ILE A 261 -4.99 -16.04 -4.20
CA ILE A 261 -3.62 -16.50 -4.17
C ILE A 261 -3.46 -17.77 -5.00
N GLU A 262 -4.41 -18.69 -4.95
CA GLU A 262 -4.44 -19.89 -5.80
C GLU A 262 -4.75 -19.56 -7.28
N GLU A 263 -5.64 -18.60 -7.53
CA GLU A 263 -6.06 -18.10 -8.84
C GLU A 263 -5.31 -16.85 -9.28
N GLY A 264 -4.33 -16.37 -8.50
CA GLY A 264 -3.59 -15.10 -8.74
C GLY A 264 -2.87 -15.00 -10.09
N ARG A 265 -2.98 -16.05 -10.93
CA ARG A 265 -2.66 -16.03 -12.36
C ARG A 265 -3.82 -15.51 -13.22
N ASP A 266 -5.05 -15.46 -12.69
CA ASP A 266 -6.27 -15.18 -13.47
C ASP A 266 -7.08 -13.96 -13.03
N ILE A 267 -6.67 -13.26 -11.98
CA ILE A 267 -7.17 -11.90 -11.78
C ILE A 267 -6.44 -11.05 -12.81
N GLY A 268 -6.93 -11.14 -14.02
CA GLY A 268 -6.40 -10.45 -15.16
C GLY A 268 -6.14 -9.01 -14.82
N TYR A 269 -4.90 -8.69 -14.80
CA TYR A 269 -4.43 -7.36 -15.06
C TYR A 269 -4.72 -7.10 -16.55
N MET A 270 -5.99 -6.85 -16.88
CA MET A 270 -6.40 -6.19 -18.10
C MET A 270 -6.65 -4.73 -17.79
#